data_b19fab2e64bb5390ee17299c9eac330b
#
_entry.id   b19fab2e64bb5390ee17299c9eac330b
#
_cell.length_a   1.000
_cell.length_b   1.000
_cell.length_c   1.000
_cell.angle_alpha   90.00
_cell.angle_beta   90.00
_cell.angle_gamma   90.00
#
_symmetry.space_group_name_H-M   'P 1'
#
loop_
_entity.id
_entity.type
_entity.pdbx_description
1 polymer ?
#
loop_
_entity_poly.entity_id
_entity_poly.type
_entity_poly.pdbx_seq_one_letter_code
_entity_poly.pdbx_strand_id
1 'polypeptide(L)'
;MINLVDLGRQFQHVKDDILHEIEQVIDSGNYILGTKVEELEKKIAKKLNVSEAVSVANGTDALVLTLEALGIGKGDEVITTPFTFFASAESISRVGATPVFADVNPHTFNLDPSDVEKRITSATKAIIPVHLFGQPADMDEINSLAKKYDLLVIEDACQAFGSIYKGKPVGSLGDAACFSFFPTKNLGTLGDGGIITTSNGKLAENLRKLRAHGTTKKYYHDRIGYNSRLDELHAAILLVNLNKIEEWNSKRRDWADRYKKYLSGASHIQLPKEENDRKHIYHLFCIRSKQREKLMEALRAAEIQTGVYYPCCLHLQEVYKNLNYQKGDFPVAESLSKELFAIPMHPYLTESEQDFIISILLQNGGN
;
A
#
# COMPACT_ATOMS: atom_id res chain seq x y z
N MET A 1 6.38 -24.90 10.30
CA MET A 1 5.73 -23.57 10.42
C MET A 1 5.45 -23.05 9.03
N ILE A 2 4.23 -22.59 8.75
CA ILE A 2 3.84 -21.93 7.49
C ILE A 2 3.79 -20.42 7.75
N ASN A 3 4.64 -19.68 7.04
CA ASN A 3 4.77 -18.24 7.24
C ASN A 3 3.63 -17.48 6.54
N LEU A 4 3.21 -16.35 7.13
CA LEU A 4 2.24 -15.44 6.51
C LEU A 4 2.79 -14.87 5.18
N VAL A 5 4.08 -14.48 5.19
CA VAL A 5 4.89 -14.08 4.04
C VAL A 5 6.25 -14.76 4.18
N ASP A 6 6.71 -15.45 3.15
CA ASP A 6 8.01 -16.15 3.18
C ASP A 6 9.03 -15.44 2.29
N LEU A 7 9.66 -14.40 2.87
CA LEU A 7 10.68 -13.61 2.18
C LEU A 7 11.95 -14.42 1.90
N GLY A 8 12.33 -15.33 2.82
CA GLY A 8 13.50 -16.18 2.63
C GLY A 8 13.36 -17.04 1.38
N ARG A 9 12.22 -17.71 1.23
CA ARG A 9 11.91 -18.51 0.04
C ARG A 9 11.82 -17.65 -1.23
N GLN A 10 11.20 -16.47 -1.14
CA GLN A 10 11.06 -15.57 -2.27
C GLN A 10 12.42 -15.05 -2.76
N PHE A 11 13.25 -14.53 -1.88
CA PHE A 11 14.55 -13.97 -2.26
C PHE A 11 15.60 -15.02 -2.64
N GLN A 12 15.47 -16.25 -2.15
CA GLN A 12 16.37 -17.34 -2.56
C GLN A 12 16.34 -17.57 -4.08
N HIS A 13 15.18 -17.36 -4.74
CA HIS A 13 15.03 -17.56 -6.18
C HIS A 13 15.65 -16.48 -7.06
N VAL A 14 15.99 -15.34 -6.48
CA VAL A 14 16.59 -14.20 -7.18
C VAL A 14 17.94 -13.78 -6.55
N LYS A 15 18.46 -14.61 -5.65
CA LYS A 15 19.64 -14.28 -4.84
C LYS A 15 20.86 -13.97 -5.68
N ASP A 16 21.17 -14.84 -6.66
CA ASP A 16 22.37 -14.68 -7.46
C ASP A 16 22.31 -13.46 -8.37
N ASP A 17 21.12 -13.17 -8.95
CA ASP A 17 20.89 -11.96 -9.72
C ASP A 17 21.05 -10.70 -8.84
N ILE A 18 20.54 -10.74 -7.60
CA ILE A 18 20.68 -9.63 -6.65
C ILE A 18 22.16 -9.43 -6.28
N LEU A 19 22.89 -10.49 -5.98
CA LEU A 19 24.30 -10.39 -5.62
C LEU A 19 25.15 -9.80 -6.76
N HIS A 20 24.85 -10.22 -8.01
CA HIS A 20 25.51 -9.66 -9.18
C HIS A 20 25.27 -8.15 -9.35
N GLU A 21 24.02 -7.71 -9.18
CA GLU A 21 23.66 -6.30 -9.28
C GLU A 21 24.27 -5.46 -8.13
N ILE A 22 24.36 -6.03 -6.92
CA ILE A 22 25.04 -5.38 -5.78
C ILE A 22 26.55 -5.22 -6.05
N GLU A 23 27.21 -6.23 -6.62
CA GLU A 23 28.61 -6.17 -7.00
C GLU A 23 28.88 -5.00 -7.96
N GLN A 24 28.03 -4.84 -8.99
CA GLN A 24 28.13 -3.69 -9.90
C GLN A 24 28.03 -2.33 -9.20
N VAL A 25 27.14 -2.21 -8.20
CA VAL A 25 27.00 -0.98 -7.42
C VAL A 25 28.27 -0.73 -6.60
N ILE A 26 28.83 -1.77 -5.97
CA ILE A 26 30.08 -1.65 -5.19
C ILE A 26 31.23 -1.20 -6.09
N ASP A 27 31.39 -1.82 -7.26
CA ASP A 27 32.44 -1.51 -8.22
C ASP A 27 32.33 -0.08 -8.78
N SER A 28 31.10 0.43 -8.91
CA SER A 28 30.85 1.79 -9.38
C SER A 28 31.29 2.88 -8.40
N GLY A 29 31.33 2.57 -7.09
CA GLY A 29 31.58 3.53 -6.01
C GLY A 29 30.49 4.61 -5.86
N ASN A 30 29.39 4.53 -6.60
CA ASN A 30 28.26 5.47 -6.52
C ASN A 30 27.09 4.81 -5.78
N TYR A 31 26.75 5.33 -4.61
CA TYR A 31 25.77 4.68 -3.72
C TYR A 31 24.47 5.47 -3.55
N ILE A 32 24.43 6.73 -3.99
CA ILE A 32 23.26 7.62 -3.78
C ILE A 32 22.92 8.37 -5.07
N LEU A 33 21.65 8.26 -5.51
CA LEU A 33 21.11 8.95 -6.67
C LEU A 33 21.96 8.75 -7.96
N GLY A 34 22.35 7.53 -8.23
CA GLY A 34 23.10 7.14 -9.41
C GLY A 34 22.24 6.47 -10.48
N THR A 35 22.91 5.66 -11.30
CA THR A 35 22.31 5.08 -12.52
C THR A 35 21.23 4.03 -12.25
N LYS A 36 21.33 3.23 -11.17
CA LYS A 36 20.30 2.23 -10.83
C LYS A 36 19.01 2.91 -10.36
N VAL A 37 19.11 3.98 -9.58
CA VAL A 37 17.97 4.80 -9.20
C VAL A 37 17.29 5.40 -10.43
N GLU A 38 18.06 6.02 -11.34
CA GLU A 38 17.50 6.60 -12.57
C GLU A 38 16.84 5.55 -13.46
N GLU A 39 17.45 4.36 -13.59
CA GLU A 39 16.90 3.27 -14.38
C GLU A 39 15.59 2.75 -13.77
N LEU A 40 15.54 2.58 -12.44
CA LEU A 40 14.35 2.16 -11.71
C LEU A 40 13.20 3.16 -11.91
N GLU A 41 13.47 4.46 -11.71
CA GLU A 41 12.49 5.54 -11.91
C GLU A 41 11.90 5.50 -13.33
N LYS A 42 12.75 5.40 -14.36
CA LYS A 42 12.33 5.30 -15.78
C LYS A 42 11.50 4.04 -16.06
N LYS A 43 11.92 2.88 -15.54
CA LYS A 43 11.20 1.61 -15.73
C LYS A 43 9.83 1.62 -15.05
N ILE A 44 9.74 2.16 -13.83
CA ILE A 44 8.48 2.27 -13.10
C ILE A 44 7.55 3.28 -13.78
N ALA A 45 8.03 4.47 -14.16
CA ALA A 45 7.23 5.44 -14.89
C ALA A 45 6.63 4.84 -16.17
N LYS A 46 7.46 4.15 -16.97
CA LYS A 46 6.99 3.44 -18.17
C LYS A 46 5.96 2.36 -17.85
N LYS A 47 6.20 1.53 -16.83
CA LYS A 47 5.32 0.43 -16.44
C LYS A 47 3.95 0.91 -15.98
N LEU A 48 3.90 2.03 -15.27
CA LEU A 48 2.67 2.62 -14.73
C LEU A 48 2.04 3.65 -15.66
N ASN A 49 2.63 3.85 -16.86
CA ASN A 49 2.13 4.80 -17.87
C ASN A 49 1.97 6.23 -17.32
N VAL A 50 2.98 6.69 -16.59
CA VAL A 50 3.10 8.07 -16.10
C VAL A 50 4.36 8.73 -16.64
N SER A 51 4.43 10.06 -16.60
CA SER A 51 5.60 10.80 -17.13
C SER A 51 6.80 10.71 -16.19
N GLU A 52 6.57 10.66 -14.87
CA GLU A 52 7.59 10.84 -13.87
C GLU A 52 7.44 9.81 -12.71
N ALA A 53 8.57 9.36 -12.22
CA ALA A 53 8.68 8.64 -10.97
C ALA A 53 9.85 9.23 -10.16
N VAL A 54 9.67 9.36 -8.85
CA VAL A 54 10.66 9.95 -7.94
C VAL A 54 10.84 9.01 -6.74
N SER A 55 11.96 8.34 -6.65
CA SER A 55 12.27 7.43 -5.55
C SER A 55 12.59 8.20 -4.26
N VAL A 56 12.20 7.63 -3.13
CA VAL A 56 12.34 8.19 -1.78
C VAL A 56 12.69 7.09 -0.77
N ALA A 57 12.99 7.45 0.47
CA ALA A 57 13.47 6.51 1.47
C ALA A 57 12.44 5.44 1.88
N ASN A 58 11.14 5.75 1.87
CA ASN A 58 10.07 4.82 2.26
C ASN A 58 8.70 5.33 1.80
N GLY A 59 7.65 4.51 2.02
CA GLY A 59 6.28 4.88 1.63
C GLY A 59 5.67 6.02 2.45
N THR A 60 6.03 6.15 3.72
CA THR A 60 5.58 7.25 4.59
C THR A 60 6.13 8.58 4.09
N ASP A 61 7.43 8.63 3.79
CA ASP A 61 8.05 9.80 3.18
C ASP A 61 7.44 10.13 1.81
N ALA A 62 7.08 9.11 1.03
CA ALA A 62 6.39 9.33 -0.25
C ALA A 62 5.10 10.14 -0.06
N LEU A 63 4.27 9.79 0.92
CA LEU A 63 3.05 10.52 1.24
C LEU A 63 3.34 11.92 1.78
N VAL A 64 4.26 12.07 2.74
CA VAL A 64 4.64 13.36 3.34
C VAL A 64 5.17 14.33 2.27
N LEU A 65 6.13 13.88 1.46
CA LEU A 65 6.73 14.73 0.44
C LEU A 65 5.72 15.12 -0.63
N THR A 66 4.79 14.23 -0.97
CA THR A 66 3.72 14.52 -1.93
C THR A 66 2.78 15.61 -1.41
N LEU A 67 2.31 15.49 -0.18
CA LEU A 67 1.45 16.49 0.47
C LEU A 67 2.15 17.87 0.53
N GLU A 68 3.40 17.89 0.97
CA GLU A 68 4.18 19.15 1.06
C GLU A 68 4.47 19.74 -0.32
N ALA A 69 4.81 18.92 -1.32
CA ALA A 69 5.07 19.39 -2.69
C ALA A 69 3.83 19.97 -3.36
N LEU A 70 2.65 19.51 -2.96
CA LEU A 70 1.34 20.03 -3.39
C LEU A 70 0.88 21.25 -2.59
N GLY A 71 1.65 21.69 -1.58
CA GLY A 71 1.35 22.84 -0.76
C GLY A 71 0.30 22.61 0.32
N ILE A 72 0.00 21.35 0.65
CA ILE A 72 -0.95 20.98 1.71
C ILE A 72 -0.27 21.12 3.07
N GLY A 73 -0.92 21.75 4.04
CA GLY A 73 -0.34 22.01 5.35
C GLY A 73 -1.34 22.53 6.38
N LYS A 74 -0.84 23.37 7.29
CA LYS A 74 -1.64 23.89 8.41
C LYS A 74 -2.89 24.63 7.94
N GLY A 75 -4.05 24.20 8.44
CA GLY A 75 -5.36 24.76 8.12
C GLY A 75 -6.10 24.00 7.02
N ASP A 76 -5.41 23.07 6.33
CA ASP A 76 -6.02 22.20 5.33
C ASP A 76 -6.54 20.92 5.97
N GLU A 77 -7.55 20.33 5.35
CA GLU A 77 -8.08 19.01 5.67
C GLU A 77 -7.78 18.04 4.51
N VAL A 78 -7.44 16.80 4.87
CA VAL A 78 -7.25 15.71 3.90
C VAL A 78 -8.08 14.52 4.31
N ILE A 79 -8.96 14.06 3.40
CA ILE A 79 -9.84 12.92 3.68
C ILE A 79 -9.11 11.62 3.38
N THR A 80 -9.17 10.68 4.33
CA THR A 80 -8.68 9.30 4.17
C THR A 80 -9.53 8.31 4.98
N THR A 81 -9.18 7.03 4.97
CA THR A 81 -9.90 5.99 5.69
C THR A 81 -9.36 5.80 7.11
N PRO A 82 -10.23 5.48 8.11
CA PRO A 82 -9.78 5.07 9.43
C PRO A 82 -9.27 3.62 9.48
N PHE A 83 -9.47 2.83 8.39
CA PHE A 83 -9.10 1.42 8.32
C PHE A 83 -7.94 1.22 7.33
N THR A 84 -6.74 1.56 7.77
CA THR A 84 -5.50 1.46 6.99
C THR A 84 -4.29 1.41 7.93
N PHE A 85 -3.09 1.29 7.35
CA PHE A 85 -1.84 1.51 8.08
C PHE A 85 -1.72 2.97 8.52
N PHE A 86 -1.08 3.19 9.64
CA PHE A 86 -1.01 4.50 10.32
C PHE A 86 -0.48 5.62 9.41
N ALA A 87 0.48 5.29 8.51
CA ALA A 87 1.13 6.26 7.63
C ALA A 87 0.19 7.10 6.77
N SER A 88 -0.98 6.55 6.35
CA SER A 88 -1.95 7.31 5.54
C SER A 88 -2.46 8.57 6.26
N ALA A 89 -2.72 8.50 7.57
CA ALA A 89 -3.13 9.66 8.37
C ALA A 89 -1.94 10.38 9.03
N GLU A 90 -0.90 9.64 9.42
CA GLU A 90 0.33 10.21 9.97
C GLU A 90 0.95 11.24 9.04
N SER A 91 1.03 10.93 7.73
CA SER A 91 1.60 11.84 6.72
C SER A 91 0.85 13.17 6.65
N ILE A 92 -0.47 13.15 6.77
CA ILE A 92 -1.32 14.35 6.82
C ILE A 92 -0.96 15.19 8.04
N SER A 93 -0.88 14.54 9.21
CA SER A 93 -0.53 15.22 10.47
C SER A 93 0.89 15.79 10.46
N ARG A 94 1.84 15.10 9.81
CA ARG A 94 3.25 15.54 9.72
C ARG A 94 3.43 16.82 8.93
N VAL A 95 2.62 17.09 7.91
CA VAL A 95 2.64 18.36 7.19
C VAL A 95 1.81 19.44 7.88
N GLY A 96 1.20 19.14 9.03
CA GLY A 96 0.40 20.08 9.82
C GLY A 96 -1.05 20.20 9.35
N ALA A 97 -1.49 19.41 8.37
CA ALA A 97 -2.88 19.30 7.96
C ALA A 97 -3.70 18.42 8.92
N THR A 98 -5.00 18.47 8.84
CA THR A 98 -5.92 17.70 9.66
C THR A 98 -6.43 16.48 8.89
N PRO A 99 -6.20 15.25 9.36
CA PRO A 99 -6.82 14.08 8.77
C PRO A 99 -8.32 14.06 9.08
N VAL A 100 -9.14 13.93 8.05
CA VAL A 100 -10.58 13.71 8.15
C VAL A 100 -10.87 12.27 7.72
N PHE A 101 -11.57 11.53 8.56
CA PHE A 101 -11.86 10.13 8.25
C PHE A 101 -13.21 9.97 7.59
N ALA A 102 -13.29 9.05 6.61
CA ALA A 102 -14.52 8.57 6.00
C ALA A 102 -14.54 7.04 6.04
N ASP A 103 -15.72 6.44 6.23
CA ASP A 103 -15.88 4.99 6.40
C ASP A 103 -15.56 4.24 5.10
N VAL A 104 -15.52 2.94 5.17
CA VAL A 104 -15.11 2.06 4.06
C VAL A 104 -16.26 1.21 3.55
N ASN A 105 -16.16 0.77 2.31
CA ASN A 105 -17.06 -0.21 1.73
C ASN A 105 -16.86 -1.59 2.42
N PRO A 106 -17.93 -2.26 2.89
CA PRO A 106 -17.83 -3.51 3.64
C PRO A 106 -17.33 -4.71 2.81
N HIS A 107 -17.28 -4.59 1.48
CA HIS A 107 -16.89 -5.67 0.57
C HIS A 107 -15.47 -5.49 0.01
N THR A 108 -15.08 -4.26 -0.31
CA THR A 108 -13.76 -3.94 -0.86
C THR A 108 -12.78 -3.47 0.21
N PHE A 109 -13.29 -3.04 1.38
CA PHE A 109 -12.54 -2.44 2.50
C PHE A 109 -11.87 -1.10 2.16
N ASN A 110 -12.09 -0.61 0.96
CA ASN A 110 -11.60 0.67 0.46
C ASN A 110 -12.57 1.80 0.83
N LEU A 111 -12.06 3.03 0.77
CA LEU A 111 -12.80 4.25 1.07
C LEU A 111 -14.15 4.30 0.34
N ASP A 112 -15.24 4.59 1.06
CA ASP A 112 -16.58 4.74 0.48
C ASP A 112 -16.77 6.16 -0.07
N PRO A 113 -16.90 6.35 -1.40
CA PRO A 113 -17.08 7.67 -1.98
C PRO A 113 -18.31 8.43 -1.46
N SER A 114 -19.35 7.70 -1.07
CA SER A 114 -20.57 8.31 -0.53
C SER A 114 -20.36 8.90 0.86
N ASP A 115 -19.48 8.33 1.67
CA ASP A 115 -19.11 8.89 2.97
C ASP A 115 -18.06 10.00 2.82
N VAL A 116 -17.16 9.89 1.84
CA VAL A 116 -16.22 10.96 1.47
C VAL A 116 -16.97 12.26 1.18
N GLU A 117 -18.00 12.22 0.33
CA GLU A 117 -18.75 13.42 -0.04
C GLU A 117 -19.36 14.15 1.16
N LYS A 118 -19.84 13.41 2.17
CA LYS A 118 -20.40 13.96 3.40
C LYS A 118 -19.36 14.66 4.30
N ARG A 119 -18.09 14.34 4.13
CA ARG A 119 -16.98 14.86 4.95
C ARG A 119 -16.27 16.06 4.33
N ILE A 120 -16.60 16.41 3.08
CA ILE A 120 -15.99 17.55 2.38
C ILE A 120 -16.43 18.87 3.04
N THR A 121 -15.46 19.71 3.37
CA THR A 121 -15.64 21.07 3.88
C THR A 121 -14.91 22.08 2.99
N SER A 122 -15.01 23.36 3.30
CA SER A 122 -14.24 24.41 2.62
C SER A 122 -12.72 24.33 2.88
N ALA A 123 -12.30 23.64 3.94
CA ALA A 123 -10.90 23.41 4.27
C ALA A 123 -10.31 22.16 3.60
N THR A 124 -11.15 21.30 3.04
CA THR A 124 -10.69 20.07 2.36
C THR A 124 -9.88 20.44 1.11
N LYS A 125 -8.67 19.85 0.97
CA LYS A 125 -7.75 20.07 -0.17
C LYS A 125 -7.45 18.81 -0.95
N ALA A 126 -7.51 17.65 -0.31
CA ALA A 126 -7.19 16.39 -0.98
C ALA A 126 -7.98 15.21 -0.41
N ILE A 127 -8.01 14.14 -1.21
CA ILE A 127 -8.46 12.81 -0.82
C ILE A 127 -7.27 11.86 -0.98
N ILE A 128 -7.00 11.03 0.04
CA ILE A 128 -6.04 9.93 -0.02
C ILE A 128 -6.82 8.61 0.00
N PRO A 129 -7.24 8.08 -1.17
CA PRO A 129 -7.73 6.73 -1.26
C PRO A 129 -6.59 5.75 -1.05
N VAL A 130 -6.83 4.71 -0.24
CA VAL A 130 -5.89 3.61 -0.03
C VAL A 130 -6.32 2.43 -0.89
N HIS A 131 -5.41 1.86 -1.66
CA HIS A 131 -5.67 0.62 -2.41
C HIS A 131 -5.36 -0.58 -1.51
N LEU A 132 -6.26 -0.81 -0.54
CA LEU A 132 -6.03 -1.69 0.59
C LEU A 132 -5.88 -3.15 0.14
N PHE A 133 -4.90 -3.83 0.72
CA PHE A 133 -4.54 -5.24 0.48
C PHE A 133 -4.24 -5.58 -0.98
N GLY A 134 -4.14 -4.57 -1.86
CA GLY A 134 -3.85 -4.74 -3.28
C GLY A 134 -5.07 -4.69 -4.18
N GLN A 135 -6.24 -4.26 -3.69
CA GLN A 135 -7.41 -3.96 -4.50
C GLN A 135 -7.54 -2.45 -4.73
N PRO A 136 -7.67 -1.98 -5.98
CA PRO A 136 -7.90 -0.56 -6.26
C PRO A 136 -9.18 -0.04 -5.59
N ALA A 137 -9.16 1.20 -5.10
CA ALA A 137 -10.34 1.93 -4.64
C ALA A 137 -11.25 2.32 -5.82
N ASP A 138 -12.44 2.84 -5.54
CA ASP A 138 -13.41 3.30 -6.53
C ASP A 138 -13.01 4.65 -7.13
N MET A 139 -11.96 4.61 -7.97
CA MET A 139 -11.24 5.81 -8.43
C MET A 139 -12.07 6.72 -9.35
N ASP A 140 -13.01 6.18 -10.14
CA ASP A 140 -13.86 7.03 -10.99
C ASP A 140 -14.76 7.92 -10.13
N GLU A 141 -15.37 7.35 -9.09
CA GLU A 141 -16.23 8.06 -8.15
C GLU A 141 -15.43 9.07 -7.33
N ILE A 142 -14.26 8.67 -6.83
CA ILE A 142 -13.36 9.56 -6.08
C ILE A 142 -12.88 10.72 -6.96
N ASN A 143 -12.45 10.46 -8.19
CA ASN A 143 -12.03 11.49 -9.13
C ASN A 143 -13.19 12.42 -9.55
N SER A 144 -14.41 11.89 -9.63
CA SER A 144 -15.60 12.69 -9.90
C SER A 144 -15.90 13.67 -8.76
N LEU A 145 -15.78 13.22 -7.50
CA LEU A 145 -15.87 14.09 -6.33
C LEU A 145 -14.75 15.13 -6.30
N ALA A 146 -13.51 14.71 -6.53
CA ALA A 146 -12.36 15.59 -6.56
C ALA A 146 -12.54 16.71 -7.60
N LYS A 147 -13.00 16.37 -8.80
CA LYS A 147 -13.32 17.35 -9.84
C LYS A 147 -14.46 18.29 -9.46
N LYS A 148 -15.52 17.77 -8.80
CA LYS A 148 -16.68 18.57 -8.37
C LYS A 148 -16.32 19.61 -7.32
N TYR A 149 -15.41 19.27 -6.43
CA TYR A 149 -15.04 20.10 -5.27
C TYR A 149 -13.65 20.74 -5.37
N ASP A 150 -12.99 20.64 -6.53
CA ASP A 150 -11.64 21.16 -6.80
C ASP A 150 -10.60 20.63 -5.78
N LEU A 151 -10.58 19.31 -5.60
CA LEU A 151 -9.69 18.59 -4.68
C LEU A 151 -8.61 17.83 -5.43
N LEU A 152 -7.48 17.61 -4.78
CA LEU A 152 -6.40 16.74 -5.26
C LEU A 152 -6.67 15.28 -4.86
N VAL A 153 -6.19 14.32 -5.67
CA VAL A 153 -6.26 12.89 -5.38
C VAL A 153 -4.85 12.32 -5.30
N ILE A 154 -4.48 11.79 -4.14
CA ILE A 154 -3.18 11.16 -3.90
C ILE A 154 -3.42 9.68 -3.59
N GLU A 155 -3.03 8.79 -4.51
CA GLU A 155 -3.18 7.35 -4.30
C GLU A 155 -2.19 6.86 -3.21
N ASP A 156 -2.68 6.34 -2.07
CA ASP A 156 -1.86 5.48 -1.22
C ASP A 156 -1.85 4.07 -1.82
N ALA A 157 -0.89 3.84 -2.68
CA ALA A 157 -0.68 2.61 -3.43
C ALA A 157 0.36 1.68 -2.79
N CYS A 158 0.72 1.92 -1.51
CA CYS A 158 1.76 1.18 -0.79
C CYS A 158 1.53 -0.34 -0.71
N GLN A 159 0.34 -0.82 -1.02
CA GLN A 159 -0.02 -2.23 -1.03
C GLN A 159 -0.46 -2.73 -2.42
N ALA A 160 -0.30 -1.93 -3.49
CA ALA A 160 -1.01 -2.17 -4.74
C ALA A 160 -0.14 -2.11 -6.00
N PHE A 161 1.18 -2.33 -5.90
CA PHE A 161 2.06 -2.29 -7.08
C PHE A 161 1.75 -3.43 -8.07
N GLY A 162 1.23 -3.06 -9.24
CA GLY A 162 0.77 -3.99 -10.29
C GLY A 162 -0.74 -4.26 -10.30
N SER A 163 -1.53 -3.59 -9.43
CA SER A 163 -2.99 -3.57 -9.51
C SER A 163 -3.48 -2.75 -10.70
N ILE A 164 -4.66 -3.09 -11.21
CA ILE A 164 -5.27 -2.43 -12.37
C ILE A 164 -6.71 -2.05 -12.05
N TYR A 165 -7.11 -0.85 -12.40
CA TYR A 165 -8.48 -0.36 -12.32
C TYR A 165 -8.98 0.03 -13.72
N LYS A 166 -10.03 -0.61 -14.21
CA LYS A 166 -10.62 -0.37 -15.55
C LYS A 166 -9.57 -0.29 -16.66
N GLY A 167 -8.60 -1.21 -16.64
CA GLY A 167 -7.52 -1.30 -17.63
C GLY A 167 -6.34 -0.33 -17.42
N LYS A 168 -6.39 0.54 -16.41
CA LYS A 168 -5.31 1.48 -16.08
C LYS A 168 -4.55 1.00 -14.85
N PRO A 169 -3.21 1.12 -14.81
CA PRO A 169 -2.43 0.74 -13.63
C PRO A 169 -2.69 1.70 -12.47
N VAL A 170 -2.80 1.15 -11.26
CA VAL A 170 -2.68 1.92 -10.01
C VAL A 170 -1.35 2.65 -10.02
N GLY A 171 -1.36 3.90 -9.59
CA GLY A 171 -0.21 4.79 -9.70
C GLY A 171 -0.30 5.80 -10.84
N SER A 172 -1.39 5.72 -11.65
CA SER A 172 -1.69 6.65 -12.74
C SER A 172 -3.12 7.19 -12.69
N LEU A 173 -3.82 7.00 -11.58
CA LEU A 173 -5.25 7.26 -11.49
C LEU A 173 -5.58 8.59 -10.78
N GLY A 174 -4.66 9.11 -9.95
CA GLY A 174 -4.76 10.39 -9.26
C GLY A 174 -3.74 11.42 -9.77
N ASP A 175 -3.60 12.54 -9.04
CA ASP A 175 -2.59 13.58 -9.31
C ASP A 175 -1.18 13.09 -9.00
N ALA A 176 -1.06 12.23 -7.99
CA ALA A 176 0.15 11.51 -7.62
C ALA A 176 -0.21 10.19 -6.96
N ALA A 177 0.76 9.26 -6.92
CA ALA A 177 0.63 8.02 -6.18
C ALA A 177 1.91 7.69 -5.41
N CYS A 178 1.76 7.08 -4.23
CA CYS A 178 2.82 6.76 -3.32
C CYS A 178 2.92 5.24 -3.13
N PHE A 179 4.10 4.68 -3.33
CA PHE A 179 4.37 3.26 -3.17
C PHE A 179 5.42 3.02 -2.09
N SER A 180 5.32 1.88 -1.44
CA SER A 180 6.31 1.38 -0.48
C SER A 180 7.00 0.15 -1.06
N PHE A 181 8.31 0.07 -0.85
CA PHE A 181 9.14 -1.08 -1.18
C PHE A 181 9.63 -1.82 0.06
N PHE A 182 8.94 -1.65 1.20
CA PHE A 182 9.21 -2.43 2.41
C PHE A 182 9.24 -3.92 2.06
N PRO A 183 10.11 -4.75 2.69
CA PRO A 183 10.38 -6.12 2.24
C PRO A 183 9.16 -7.01 1.99
N THR A 184 8.09 -6.85 2.77
CA THR A 184 6.88 -7.67 2.64
C THR A 184 5.96 -7.23 1.49
N LYS A 185 6.22 -6.08 0.85
CA LYS A 185 5.41 -5.59 -0.28
C LYS A 185 5.59 -6.49 -1.50
N ASN A 186 4.58 -6.50 -2.39
CA ASN A 186 4.64 -7.31 -3.61
C ASN A 186 5.89 -7.01 -4.42
N LEU A 187 6.24 -5.73 -4.57
CA LEU A 187 7.54 -5.28 -5.02
C LEU A 187 8.29 -4.72 -3.80
N GLY A 188 9.10 -5.54 -3.16
CA GLY A 188 9.88 -5.18 -1.98
C GLY A 188 11.38 -5.18 -2.25
N THR A 189 12.14 -4.43 -1.44
CA THR A 189 13.60 -4.50 -1.36
C THR A 189 14.05 -5.18 -0.07
N LEU A 190 15.35 -5.20 0.24
CA LEU A 190 15.90 -5.79 1.47
C LEU A 190 16.04 -4.76 2.62
N GLY A 191 15.21 -3.75 2.63
CA GLY A 191 15.15 -2.68 3.62
C GLY A 191 14.02 -1.73 3.30
N ASP A 192 14.15 -0.46 3.67
CA ASP A 192 13.18 0.56 3.33
C ASP A 192 13.36 1.07 1.90
N GLY A 193 12.26 1.49 1.31
CA GLY A 193 12.21 2.13 0.00
C GLY A 193 10.81 2.61 -0.32
N GLY A 194 10.73 3.59 -1.20
CA GLY A 194 9.47 4.12 -1.71
C GLY A 194 9.66 4.83 -3.03
N ILE A 195 8.53 5.11 -3.70
CA ILE A 195 8.51 5.90 -4.94
C ILE A 195 7.21 6.67 -5.06
N ILE A 196 7.29 7.83 -5.64
CA ILE A 196 6.14 8.68 -5.98
C ILE A 196 6.02 8.71 -7.50
N THR A 197 4.81 8.52 -8.02
CA THR A 197 4.54 8.61 -9.46
C THR A 197 3.56 9.73 -9.75
N THR A 198 3.77 10.42 -10.88
CA THR A 198 2.89 11.51 -11.32
C THR A 198 3.10 11.79 -12.81
N SER A 199 2.10 12.41 -13.45
CA SER A 199 2.26 12.96 -14.80
C SER A 199 2.49 14.49 -14.79
N ASN A 200 2.63 15.10 -13.62
CA ASN A 200 2.92 16.52 -13.43
C ASN A 200 4.43 16.74 -13.26
N GLY A 201 5.13 17.17 -14.31
CA GLY A 201 6.58 17.41 -14.29
C GLY A 201 7.02 18.45 -13.26
N LYS A 202 6.19 19.48 -12.98
CA LYS A 202 6.50 20.49 -11.95
C LYS A 202 6.44 19.92 -10.55
N LEU A 203 5.46 19.02 -10.29
CA LEU A 203 5.39 18.28 -9.02
C LEU A 203 6.62 17.39 -8.86
N ALA A 204 7.01 16.64 -9.89
CA ALA A 204 8.18 15.78 -9.86
C ALA A 204 9.49 16.55 -9.61
N GLU A 205 9.65 17.74 -10.20
CA GLU A 205 10.79 18.63 -9.93
C GLU A 205 10.83 19.04 -8.44
N ASN A 206 9.69 19.46 -7.88
CA ASN A 206 9.58 19.82 -6.47
C ASN A 206 9.91 18.64 -5.55
N LEU A 207 9.42 17.44 -5.86
CA LEU A 207 9.70 16.22 -5.11
C LEU A 207 11.20 15.87 -5.12
N ARG A 208 11.88 15.99 -6.29
CA ARG A 208 13.33 15.77 -6.38
C ARG A 208 14.13 16.77 -5.53
N LYS A 209 13.68 18.01 -5.41
CA LYS A 209 14.27 19.00 -4.50
C LYS A 209 14.04 18.61 -3.05
N LEU A 210 12.79 18.33 -2.67
CA LEU A 210 12.41 18.01 -1.30
C LEU A 210 13.15 16.78 -0.78
N ARG A 211 13.25 15.68 -1.56
CA ARG A 211 13.95 14.46 -1.12
C ARG A 211 15.44 14.65 -0.84
N ALA A 212 16.02 15.74 -1.36
CA ALA A 212 17.46 16.05 -1.28
C ALA A 212 17.70 17.40 -0.59
N HIS A 213 17.14 17.60 0.61
CA HIS A 213 17.33 18.78 1.46
C HIS A 213 16.87 20.11 0.84
N GLY A 214 15.92 20.11 -0.12
CA GLY A 214 15.50 21.31 -0.83
C GLY A 214 16.56 21.89 -1.77
N THR A 215 17.45 21.02 -2.29
CA THR A 215 18.61 21.43 -3.09
C THR A 215 18.20 21.76 -4.53
N THR A 216 18.60 22.93 -5.01
CA THR A 216 18.51 23.32 -6.43
C THR A 216 19.82 23.13 -7.18
N LYS A 217 20.93 23.35 -6.49
CA LYS A 217 22.31 23.16 -6.93
C LYS A 217 23.13 22.76 -5.71
N LYS A 218 24.19 21.97 -5.86
CA LYS A 218 25.06 21.53 -4.76
C LYS A 218 25.39 22.71 -3.82
N TYR A 219 24.99 22.56 -2.52
CA TYR A 219 25.10 23.54 -1.44
C TYR A 219 24.18 24.78 -1.55
N TYR A 220 23.24 24.81 -2.48
CA TYR A 220 22.23 25.86 -2.59
C TYR A 220 20.83 25.29 -2.37
N HIS A 221 20.09 25.82 -1.40
CA HIS A 221 18.79 25.34 -0.97
C HIS A 221 17.78 26.50 -1.08
N ASP A 222 16.66 26.28 -1.77
CA ASP A 222 15.60 27.28 -1.91
C ASP A 222 14.44 27.04 -0.92
N ARG A 223 14.46 25.91 -0.23
CA ARG A 223 13.48 25.53 0.79
C ARG A 223 14.07 24.53 1.78
N ILE A 224 13.38 24.32 2.89
CA ILE A 224 13.64 23.19 3.76
C ILE A 224 13.17 21.92 3.05
N GLY A 225 13.96 20.87 3.09
CA GLY A 225 13.64 19.58 2.53
C GLY A 225 14.07 18.46 3.48
N TYR A 226 14.13 17.24 2.94
CA TYR A 226 14.35 16.02 3.68
C TYR A 226 15.61 15.30 3.20
N ASN A 227 16.15 14.44 4.02
CA ASN A 227 17.07 13.39 3.59
C ASN A 227 16.28 12.12 3.30
N SER A 228 15.61 12.06 2.15
CA SER A 228 14.71 10.97 1.78
C SER A 228 15.01 10.48 0.36
N ARG A 229 16.00 9.58 0.27
CA ARG A 229 16.51 9.03 -0.99
C ARG A 229 16.48 7.51 -0.93
N LEU A 230 16.29 6.88 -2.09
CA LEU A 230 16.52 5.46 -2.25
C LEU A 230 18.00 5.23 -2.58
N ASP A 231 18.63 4.30 -1.87
CA ASP A 231 20.01 3.93 -2.12
C ASP A 231 20.15 3.12 -3.43
N GLU A 232 21.31 3.22 -4.10
CA GLU A 232 21.61 2.46 -5.30
C GLU A 232 21.54 0.95 -5.09
N LEU A 233 21.93 0.46 -3.90
CA LEU A 233 21.81 -0.95 -3.55
C LEU A 233 20.33 -1.41 -3.56
N HIS A 234 19.45 -0.63 -2.96
CA HIS A 234 18.01 -0.94 -2.94
C HIS A 234 17.39 -0.79 -4.33
N ALA A 235 17.82 0.17 -5.13
CA ALA A 235 17.39 0.32 -6.52
C ALA A 235 17.81 -0.87 -7.39
N ALA A 236 19.04 -1.36 -7.22
CA ALA A 236 19.55 -2.54 -7.92
C ALA A 236 18.71 -3.80 -7.59
N ILE A 237 18.42 -4.04 -6.31
CA ILE A 237 17.55 -5.13 -5.86
C ILE A 237 16.15 -5.01 -6.47
N LEU A 238 15.58 -3.80 -6.45
CA LEU A 238 14.26 -3.54 -7.01
C LEU A 238 14.20 -3.74 -8.52
N LEU A 239 15.27 -3.46 -9.26
CA LEU A 239 15.36 -3.73 -10.70
C LEU A 239 15.27 -5.23 -10.99
N VAL A 240 15.92 -6.08 -10.20
CA VAL A 240 15.80 -7.54 -10.29
C VAL A 240 14.35 -7.98 -9.99
N ASN A 241 13.80 -7.51 -8.87
CA ASN A 241 12.46 -7.89 -8.42
C ASN A 241 11.36 -7.38 -9.36
N LEU A 242 11.56 -6.21 -10.00
CA LEU A 242 10.63 -5.64 -10.98
C LEU A 242 10.45 -6.56 -12.21
N ASN A 243 11.49 -7.31 -12.59
CA ASN A 243 11.39 -8.29 -13.68
C ASN A 243 10.54 -9.52 -13.28
N LYS A 244 10.33 -9.77 -11.97
CA LYS A 244 9.56 -10.89 -11.44
C LYS A 244 8.15 -10.55 -10.99
N ILE A 245 7.81 -9.26 -10.89
CA ILE A 245 6.57 -8.81 -10.23
C ILE A 245 5.29 -9.37 -10.86
N GLU A 246 5.24 -9.48 -12.18
CA GLU A 246 4.06 -10.03 -12.88
C GLU A 246 3.87 -11.52 -12.56
N GLU A 247 4.97 -12.29 -12.56
CA GLU A 247 4.96 -13.71 -12.17
C GLU A 247 4.49 -13.86 -10.71
N TRP A 248 5.04 -13.06 -9.81
CA TRP A 248 4.69 -13.13 -8.38
C TRP A 248 3.24 -12.73 -8.12
N ASN A 249 2.76 -11.67 -8.77
CA ASN A 249 1.36 -11.25 -8.65
C ASN A 249 0.41 -12.29 -9.28
N SER A 250 0.79 -12.93 -10.39
CA SER A 250 -0.01 -14.01 -10.97
C SER A 250 -0.14 -15.19 -10.00
N LYS A 251 0.96 -15.65 -9.42
CA LYS A 251 0.94 -16.74 -8.44
C LYS A 251 0.08 -16.41 -7.20
N ARG A 252 0.13 -15.17 -6.71
CA ARG A 252 -0.76 -14.72 -5.61
C ARG A 252 -2.23 -14.81 -6.01
N ARG A 253 -2.56 -14.45 -7.24
CA ARG A 253 -3.93 -14.57 -7.76
C ARG A 253 -4.37 -16.03 -7.86
N ASP A 254 -3.51 -16.90 -8.39
CA ASP A 254 -3.80 -18.34 -8.49
C ASP A 254 -4.07 -18.94 -7.10
N TRP A 255 -3.27 -18.59 -6.09
CA TRP A 255 -3.50 -19.00 -4.70
C TRP A 255 -4.79 -18.40 -4.11
N ALA A 256 -5.10 -17.15 -4.42
CA ALA A 256 -6.33 -16.52 -3.97
C ALA A 256 -7.56 -17.21 -4.57
N ASP A 257 -7.54 -17.54 -5.86
CA ASP A 257 -8.63 -18.25 -6.52
C ASP A 257 -8.81 -19.66 -5.95
N ARG A 258 -7.71 -20.33 -5.59
CA ARG A 258 -7.76 -21.62 -4.92
C ARG A 258 -8.36 -21.52 -3.51
N TYR A 259 -7.99 -20.54 -2.69
CA TYR A 259 -8.63 -20.26 -1.40
C TYR A 259 -10.14 -20.01 -1.58
N LYS A 260 -10.51 -19.13 -2.51
CA LYS A 260 -11.93 -18.84 -2.80
C LYS A 260 -12.71 -20.10 -3.17
N LYS A 261 -12.14 -20.95 -4.05
CA LYS A 261 -12.77 -22.19 -4.49
C LYS A 261 -13.06 -23.14 -3.32
N TYR A 262 -12.09 -23.38 -2.47
CA TYR A 262 -12.21 -24.39 -1.42
C TYR A 262 -12.85 -23.88 -0.12
N LEU A 263 -12.86 -22.58 0.12
CA LEU A 263 -13.49 -21.97 1.29
C LEU A 263 -14.89 -21.39 0.99
N SER A 264 -15.38 -21.44 -0.28
CA SER A 264 -16.68 -20.85 -0.68
C SER A 264 -17.89 -21.40 0.08
N GLY A 265 -17.81 -22.66 0.59
CA GLY A 265 -18.87 -23.30 1.37
C GLY A 265 -18.78 -23.04 2.88
N ALA A 266 -17.78 -22.34 3.37
CA ALA A 266 -17.55 -22.10 4.80
C ALA A 266 -18.41 -20.92 5.29
N SER A 267 -19.62 -21.18 5.82
CA SER A 267 -20.57 -20.13 6.23
C SER A 267 -20.06 -19.20 7.36
N HIS A 268 -19.04 -19.61 8.11
CA HIS A 268 -18.41 -18.84 9.18
C HIS A 268 -17.27 -17.92 8.70
N ILE A 269 -16.94 -17.97 7.38
CA ILE A 269 -15.88 -17.17 6.76
C ILE A 269 -16.49 -16.36 5.61
N GLN A 270 -16.26 -15.05 5.60
CA GLN A 270 -16.47 -14.21 4.44
C GLN A 270 -15.14 -14.00 3.72
N LEU A 271 -15.09 -14.37 2.45
CA LEU A 271 -13.91 -14.24 1.59
C LEU A 271 -13.81 -12.83 1.00
N PRO A 272 -12.59 -12.35 0.69
CA PRO A 272 -12.41 -11.06 0.02
C PRO A 272 -13.05 -11.09 -1.37
N LYS A 273 -13.83 -10.04 -1.66
CA LYS A 273 -14.44 -9.84 -2.97
C LYS A 273 -13.50 -9.06 -3.86
N GLU A 274 -13.25 -9.55 -5.07
CA GLU A 274 -12.63 -8.79 -6.14
C GLU A 274 -13.73 -8.22 -7.04
N GLU A 275 -13.75 -6.92 -7.27
CA GLU A 275 -14.70 -6.29 -8.16
C GLU A 275 -14.30 -6.55 -9.64
N ASN A 276 -15.30 -6.67 -10.52
CA ASN A 276 -15.12 -7.15 -11.89
C ASN A 276 -14.28 -6.22 -12.79
N ASP A 277 -14.20 -4.94 -12.44
CA ASP A 277 -13.53 -3.90 -13.23
C ASP A 277 -12.07 -3.65 -12.82
N ARG A 278 -11.51 -4.49 -11.93
CA ARG A 278 -10.16 -4.32 -11.38
C ARG A 278 -9.39 -5.62 -11.24
N LYS A 279 -8.08 -5.52 -11.20
CA LYS A 279 -7.17 -6.64 -10.92
C LYS A 279 -6.60 -6.47 -9.52
N HIS A 280 -7.09 -7.29 -8.60
CA HIS A 280 -6.55 -7.40 -7.25
C HIS A 280 -5.25 -8.22 -7.26
N ILE A 281 -4.20 -7.77 -6.58
CA ILE A 281 -2.90 -8.47 -6.55
C ILE A 281 -2.63 -9.21 -5.24
N TYR A 282 -3.58 -9.22 -4.33
CA TYR A 282 -3.53 -9.93 -3.04
C TYR A 282 -2.19 -9.74 -2.31
N HIS A 283 -1.87 -8.48 -2.00
CA HIS A 283 -0.79 -8.18 -1.06
C HIS A 283 -1.00 -8.96 0.24
N LEU A 284 -2.22 -8.95 0.74
CA LEU A 284 -2.69 -9.84 1.79
C LEU A 284 -3.98 -10.55 1.32
N PHE A 285 -4.19 -11.78 1.79
CA PHE A 285 -5.47 -12.47 1.66
C PHE A 285 -6.19 -12.42 3.00
N CYS A 286 -7.07 -11.44 3.16
CA CYS A 286 -7.79 -11.19 4.39
C CYS A 286 -9.17 -11.85 4.34
N ILE A 287 -9.46 -12.70 5.31
CA ILE A 287 -10.77 -13.31 5.53
C ILE A 287 -11.45 -12.67 6.73
N ARG A 288 -12.77 -12.62 6.72
CA ARG A 288 -13.58 -12.03 7.79
C ARG A 288 -14.36 -13.13 8.52
N SER A 289 -14.32 -13.13 9.84
CA SER A 289 -15.08 -14.07 10.66
C SER A 289 -15.42 -13.48 12.04
N LYS A 290 -16.64 -13.69 12.48
CA LYS A 290 -17.04 -13.41 13.88
C LYS A 290 -16.32 -14.33 14.88
N GLN A 291 -15.74 -15.43 14.40
CA GLN A 291 -14.97 -16.39 15.20
C GLN A 291 -13.45 -16.18 15.02
N ARG A 292 -13.00 -14.96 14.65
CA ARG A 292 -11.60 -14.66 14.34
C ARG A 292 -10.62 -15.24 15.33
N GLU A 293 -10.81 -14.99 16.62
CA GLU A 293 -9.87 -15.42 17.66
C GLU A 293 -9.75 -16.94 17.73
N LYS A 294 -10.89 -17.66 17.65
CA LYS A 294 -10.92 -19.14 17.62
C LYS A 294 -10.17 -19.70 16.41
N LEU A 295 -10.40 -19.14 15.22
CA LEU A 295 -9.74 -19.57 14.00
C LEU A 295 -8.25 -19.27 14.02
N MET A 296 -7.85 -18.09 14.48
CA MET A 296 -6.43 -17.72 14.61
C MET A 296 -5.72 -18.60 15.64
N GLU A 297 -6.37 -18.98 16.73
CA GLU A 297 -5.80 -19.91 17.70
C GLU A 297 -5.60 -21.32 17.15
N ALA A 298 -6.57 -21.84 16.39
CA ALA A 298 -6.45 -23.13 15.71
C ALA A 298 -5.32 -23.13 14.69
N LEU A 299 -5.20 -22.06 13.89
CA LEU A 299 -4.10 -21.90 12.94
C LEU A 299 -2.74 -21.82 13.64
N ARG A 300 -2.64 -21.06 14.72
CA ARG A 300 -1.42 -20.95 15.52
C ARG A 300 -1.01 -22.29 16.15
N ALA A 301 -1.98 -23.06 16.67
CA ALA A 301 -1.73 -24.40 17.20
C ALA A 301 -1.21 -25.37 16.13
N ALA A 302 -1.58 -25.15 14.86
CA ALA A 302 -1.08 -25.87 13.69
C ALA A 302 0.20 -25.27 13.08
N GLU A 303 0.88 -24.37 13.79
CA GLU A 303 2.09 -23.68 13.35
C GLU A 303 1.89 -22.87 12.03
N ILE A 304 0.72 -22.27 11.83
CA ILE A 304 0.39 -21.39 10.70
C ILE A 304 0.34 -19.95 11.19
N GLN A 305 1.15 -19.08 10.60
CA GLN A 305 1.16 -17.65 10.93
C GLN A 305 -0.06 -16.94 10.37
N THR A 306 -0.62 -16.02 11.15
CA THR A 306 -1.71 -15.12 10.77
C THR A 306 -1.39 -13.69 11.19
N GLY A 307 -2.12 -12.72 10.66
CA GLY A 307 -1.94 -11.32 11.03
C GLY A 307 -3.25 -10.54 11.07
N VAL A 308 -3.37 -9.60 12.00
CA VAL A 308 -4.54 -8.71 12.08
C VAL A 308 -4.17 -7.35 11.48
N TYR A 309 -4.85 -6.96 10.41
CA TYR A 309 -4.68 -5.72 9.67
C TYR A 309 -6.05 -5.04 9.49
N TYR A 310 -6.44 -4.08 10.38
CA TYR A 310 -5.69 -3.54 11.51
C TYR A 310 -6.52 -3.70 12.80
N PRO A 311 -5.92 -3.95 13.98
CA PRO A 311 -6.66 -4.27 15.20
C PRO A 311 -7.39 -3.08 15.82
N CYS A 312 -6.99 -1.86 15.45
CA CYS A 312 -7.58 -0.61 15.93
C CYS A 312 -7.69 0.39 14.80
N CYS A 313 -8.88 0.93 14.58
CA CYS A 313 -9.09 2.00 13.60
C CYS A 313 -8.35 3.28 14.01
N LEU A 314 -7.87 4.04 13.03
CA LEU A 314 -7.03 5.22 13.25
C LEU A 314 -7.72 6.29 14.10
N HIS A 315 -9.02 6.52 13.89
CA HIS A 315 -9.81 7.50 14.66
C HIS A 315 -9.92 7.17 16.16
N LEU A 316 -9.64 5.91 16.56
CA LEU A 316 -9.63 5.46 17.97
C LEU A 316 -8.22 5.41 18.56
N GLN A 317 -7.19 5.76 17.80
CA GLN A 317 -5.83 5.84 18.31
C GLN A 317 -5.66 7.06 19.23
N GLU A 318 -4.91 6.93 20.31
CA GLU A 318 -4.71 7.98 21.30
C GLU A 318 -4.18 9.29 20.69
N VAL A 319 -3.31 9.19 19.66
CA VAL A 319 -2.73 10.34 18.95
C VAL A 319 -3.80 11.21 18.23
N TYR A 320 -4.95 10.64 17.90
CA TYR A 320 -6.05 11.33 17.21
C TYR A 320 -7.25 11.68 18.12
N LYS A 321 -7.10 11.54 19.44
CA LYS A 321 -8.15 11.87 20.41
C LYS A 321 -8.63 13.33 20.31
N ASN A 322 -7.73 14.23 19.92
CA ASN A 322 -8.06 15.64 19.72
C ASN A 322 -8.98 15.91 18.51
N LEU A 323 -9.17 14.94 17.63
CA LEU A 323 -10.12 15.04 16.50
C LEU A 323 -11.58 14.79 16.93
N ASN A 324 -11.80 14.40 18.19
CA ASN A 324 -13.10 14.18 18.83
C ASN A 324 -13.98 13.08 18.20
N TYR A 325 -13.40 12.17 17.42
CA TYR A 325 -14.10 10.99 16.96
C TYR A 325 -14.36 10.02 18.11
N GLN A 326 -15.45 9.27 17.99
CA GLN A 326 -15.86 8.31 18.99
C GLN A 326 -16.09 6.92 18.36
N LYS A 327 -16.12 5.91 19.22
CA LYS A 327 -16.54 4.57 18.80
C LYS A 327 -17.99 4.61 18.27
N GLY A 328 -18.18 4.07 17.08
CA GLY A 328 -19.45 4.07 16.36
C GLY A 328 -19.52 5.07 15.21
N ASP A 329 -18.56 6.00 15.09
CA ASP A 329 -18.53 6.99 14.00
C ASP A 329 -18.23 6.36 12.62
N PHE A 330 -17.52 5.22 12.60
CA PHE A 330 -17.16 4.47 11.39
C PHE A 330 -17.46 2.98 11.58
N PRO A 331 -18.75 2.59 11.58
CA PRO A 331 -19.20 1.27 12.00
C PRO A 331 -18.67 0.13 11.13
N VAL A 332 -18.45 0.36 9.82
CA VAL A 332 -17.89 -0.66 8.93
C VAL A 332 -16.42 -0.90 9.24
N ALA A 333 -15.61 0.15 9.29
CA ALA A 333 -14.20 0.07 9.66
C ALA A 333 -14.00 -0.59 11.03
N GLU A 334 -14.81 -0.23 12.03
CA GLU A 334 -14.75 -0.79 13.38
C GLU A 334 -15.15 -2.27 13.44
N SER A 335 -16.11 -2.69 12.60
CA SER A 335 -16.47 -4.11 12.48
C SER A 335 -15.33 -4.90 11.82
N LEU A 336 -14.74 -4.38 10.75
CA LEU A 336 -13.61 -5.01 10.07
C LEU A 336 -12.40 -5.17 11.01
N SER A 337 -12.10 -4.17 11.85
CA SER A 337 -10.99 -4.26 12.80
C SER A 337 -11.14 -5.41 13.81
N LYS A 338 -12.38 -5.84 14.09
CA LYS A 338 -12.68 -6.94 15.01
C LYS A 338 -12.73 -8.31 14.35
N GLU A 339 -13.07 -8.37 13.06
CA GLU A 339 -13.45 -9.60 12.39
C GLU A 339 -12.44 -10.04 11.33
N LEU A 340 -11.61 -9.10 10.78
CA LEU A 340 -10.70 -9.37 9.69
C LEU A 340 -9.35 -9.90 10.17
N PHE A 341 -8.79 -10.87 9.46
CA PHE A 341 -7.41 -11.33 9.63
C PHE A 341 -6.86 -11.92 8.35
N ALA A 342 -5.55 -11.85 8.18
CA ALA A 342 -4.83 -12.38 7.02
C ALA A 342 -4.35 -13.80 7.29
N ILE A 343 -4.47 -14.65 6.27
CA ILE A 343 -3.89 -15.99 6.20
C ILE A 343 -2.74 -16.01 5.19
N PRO A 344 -1.86 -17.03 5.19
CA PRO A 344 -0.67 -17.08 4.35
C PRO A 344 -0.95 -16.78 2.88
N MET A 345 -0.21 -15.80 2.34
CA MET A 345 -0.29 -15.36 0.95
C MET A 345 1.07 -14.88 0.47
N HIS A 346 1.76 -15.69 -0.31
CA HIS A 346 3.01 -15.34 -0.97
C HIS A 346 3.22 -16.18 -2.24
N PRO A 347 4.05 -15.74 -3.21
CA PRO A 347 4.15 -16.40 -4.52
C PRO A 347 4.73 -17.82 -4.48
N TYR A 348 5.35 -18.21 -3.37
CA TYR A 348 6.00 -19.51 -3.18
C TYR A 348 5.29 -20.41 -2.15
N LEU A 349 4.01 -20.15 -1.89
CA LEU A 349 3.14 -21.07 -1.17
C LEU A 349 3.03 -22.37 -1.97
N THR A 350 2.91 -23.52 -1.32
CA THR A 350 2.70 -24.81 -1.98
C THR A 350 1.24 -25.27 -1.85
N GLU A 351 0.81 -26.17 -2.74
CA GLU A 351 -0.53 -26.74 -2.65
C GLU A 351 -0.76 -27.46 -1.32
N SER A 352 0.22 -28.23 -0.84
CA SER A 352 0.13 -28.94 0.42
C SER A 352 0.02 -28.01 1.64
N GLU A 353 0.77 -26.89 1.64
CA GLU A 353 0.63 -25.88 2.68
C GLU A 353 -0.76 -25.24 2.64
N GLN A 354 -1.27 -24.92 1.46
CA GLN A 354 -2.59 -24.34 1.30
C GLN A 354 -3.71 -25.32 1.67
N ASP A 355 -3.60 -26.60 1.30
CA ASP A 355 -4.56 -27.63 1.70
C ASP A 355 -4.63 -27.79 3.21
N PHE A 356 -3.47 -27.72 3.88
CA PHE A 356 -3.40 -27.80 5.33
C PHE A 356 -4.09 -26.58 5.98
N ILE A 357 -3.82 -25.36 5.50
CA ILE A 357 -4.48 -24.14 5.97
C ILE A 357 -6.02 -24.25 5.81
N ILE A 358 -6.48 -24.65 4.63
CA ILE A 358 -7.90 -24.82 4.31
C ILE A 358 -8.53 -25.85 5.26
N SER A 359 -7.89 -27.00 5.48
CA SER A 359 -8.40 -28.06 6.36
C SER A 359 -8.63 -27.54 7.79
N ILE A 360 -7.67 -26.79 8.35
CA ILE A 360 -7.78 -26.21 9.70
C ILE A 360 -8.94 -25.20 9.78
N LEU A 361 -9.09 -24.35 8.77
CA LEU A 361 -10.17 -23.37 8.71
C LEU A 361 -11.55 -24.03 8.66
N LEU A 362 -11.71 -25.10 7.85
CA LEU A 362 -12.98 -25.82 7.71
C LEU A 362 -13.35 -26.61 8.95
N GLN A 363 -12.37 -27.26 9.61
CA GLN A 363 -12.61 -28.07 10.81
C GLN A 363 -12.97 -27.25 12.06
N ASN A 364 -12.49 -26.01 12.17
CA ASN A 364 -12.66 -25.18 13.35
C ASN A 364 -13.78 -24.12 13.24
N GLY A 365 -14.54 -24.13 12.17
CA GLY A 365 -15.66 -23.22 11.94
C GLY A 365 -17.05 -23.75 12.35
N GLY A 366 -17.15 -24.98 12.80
CA GLY A 366 -18.39 -25.52 13.36
C GLY A 366 -18.67 -24.98 14.77
N ASN A 367 -19.93 -24.89 15.14
CA ASN A 367 -20.42 -24.47 16.47
C ASN A 367 -19.75 -25.22 17.61
#